data_9eb6182820eb0c1a033d3c1745026934
#
_entry.id   9eb6182820eb0c1a033d3c1745026934
#
_cell.length_a   1.000
_cell.length_b   1.000
_cell.length_c   1.000
_cell.angle_alpha   90.00
_cell.angle_beta   90.00
_cell.angle_gamma   90.00
#
_symmetry.space_group_name_H-M   'P 1'
#
loop_
_entity.id
_entity.type
_entity.pdbx_description
1 polymer ?
#
loop_
_entity_poly.entity_id
_entity_poly.type
_entity_poly.pdbx_seq_one_letter_code
_entity_poly.pdbx_strand_id
1 'polypeptide(L)'
;MSKLKIVVNKQQTNKEADYDYKNIDGLNYLSSIKNNSIDLILTDPPYIISRESGMNTHYNKVKDNEKNNIETVKTEEEWEEYKTTNNIGDDSNKNNYLKYGTIYGKKYCVKTDYGDWDNDFTIETLEKFVKLYFDKLKNGGTLIIFFDLWKIETLKTILEKHKFKQIRLIEWIKTNPQPLNSKINYLTNCREIALTCIKGSKPTFNSQYDNGIYMFPLQGGKNRFHPTQKSLQLFEELIKKHSNENDTVLDTFLGGGTTLIACKNTNRKFKGCELNKEYFDKIIEILKSS
;
A
#
# COMPACT_ATOMS: atom_id res chain seq x y z
N MET A 1 -0.27 47.00 -23.14
CA MET A 1 -0.35 46.49 -21.74
C MET A 1 -1.18 45.20 -21.75
N SER A 2 -0.53 44.04 -21.84
CA SER A 2 -1.19 42.74 -21.86
C SER A 2 -1.37 42.24 -20.42
N LYS A 3 -2.63 42.03 -20.04
CA LYS A 3 -2.96 41.44 -18.73
C LYS A 3 -2.61 39.97 -18.72
N LEU A 4 -1.57 39.59 -17.96
CA LEU A 4 -1.33 38.19 -17.60
C LEU A 4 -2.54 37.67 -16.80
N LYS A 5 -3.27 36.71 -17.38
CA LYS A 5 -4.21 35.89 -16.62
C LYS A 5 -3.44 34.87 -15.82
N ILE A 6 -3.40 35.04 -14.50
CA ILE A 6 -2.95 34.03 -13.57
C ILE A 6 -3.99 32.92 -13.61
N VAL A 7 -3.62 31.75 -14.19
CA VAL A 7 -4.43 30.54 -14.11
C VAL A 7 -4.17 29.95 -12.71
N VAL A 8 -5.07 30.24 -11.79
CA VAL A 8 -5.12 29.56 -10.50
C VAL A 8 -5.61 28.14 -10.77
N ASN A 9 -4.72 27.17 -10.71
CA ASN A 9 -5.10 25.75 -10.68
C ASN A 9 -6.03 25.54 -9.49
N LYS A 10 -7.33 25.44 -9.73
CA LYS A 10 -8.29 24.97 -8.73
C LYS A 10 -7.96 23.53 -8.39
N GLN A 11 -7.34 23.30 -7.23
CA GLN A 11 -7.30 22.00 -6.61
C GLN A 11 -8.76 21.50 -6.51
N GLN A 12 -9.07 20.40 -7.18
CA GLN A 12 -10.38 19.77 -7.06
C GLN A 12 -10.50 19.18 -5.64
N THR A 13 -11.16 19.92 -4.78
CA THR A 13 -11.59 19.43 -3.46
C THR A 13 -13.01 18.91 -3.62
N ASN A 14 -13.17 17.58 -3.66
CA ASN A 14 -14.49 16.97 -3.52
C ASN A 14 -14.86 16.96 -2.04
N LYS A 15 -15.66 17.92 -1.62
CA LYS A 15 -16.29 17.99 -0.30
C LYS A 15 -17.70 17.40 -0.38
N GLU A 16 -17.83 16.11 -0.17
CA GLU A 16 -18.94 15.60 0.64
C GLU A 16 -18.58 15.92 2.10
N ALA A 17 -19.50 16.39 2.91
CA ALA A 17 -19.23 16.98 4.25
C ALA A 17 -18.43 16.09 5.21
N ASP A 18 -18.33 14.78 4.92
CA ASP A 18 -17.73 13.77 5.78
C ASP A 18 -16.47 13.11 5.18
N TYR A 19 -16.09 13.44 3.94
CA TYR A 19 -14.95 12.83 3.24
C TYR A 19 -14.03 13.90 2.67
N ASP A 20 -12.84 14.07 3.28
CA ASP A 20 -11.80 15.02 2.85
C ASP A 20 -10.58 14.24 2.38
N TYR A 21 -10.38 14.18 1.06
CA TYR A 21 -9.23 13.49 0.47
C TYR A 21 -8.61 14.33 -0.65
N LYS A 22 -7.25 14.30 -0.74
CA LYS A 22 -6.49 15.18 -1.60
C LYS A 22 -5.36 14.46 -2.31
N ASN A 23 -5.04 14.93 -3.53
CA ASN A 23 -3.79 14.54 -4.19
C ASN A 23 -2.68 15.47 -3.70
N ILE A 24 -1.94 15.04 -2.68
CA ILE A 24 -0.88 15.81 -2.02
C ILE A 24 0.03 14.88 -1.23
N ASP A 25 1.24 15.33 -0.96
CA ASP A 25 2.18 14.66 -0.05
C ASP A 25 1.60 14.50 1.37
N GLY A 26 1.83 13.33 1.98
CA GLY A 26 1.26 12.96 3.27
C GLY A 26 1.70 13.84 4.44
N LEU A 27 2.96 14.28 4.50
CA LEU A 27 3.45 15.17 5.56
C LEU A 27 2.83 16.57 5.43
N ASN A 28 2.68 17.06 4.20
CA ASN A 28 2.01 18.32 3.92
C ASN A 28 0.53 18.23 4.28
N TYR A 29 -0.14 17.11 3.95
CA TYR A 29 -1.52 16.90 4.34
C TYR A 29 -1.69 16.88 5.86
N LEU A 30 -0.87 16.11 6.58
CA LEU A 30 -0.90 16.04 8.03
C LEU A 30 -0.70 17.43 8.68
N SER A 31 0.13 18.28 8.10
CA SER A 31 0.34 19.65 8.61
C SER A 31 -0.93 20.49 8.60
N SER A 32 -1.87 20.20 7.69
CA SER A 32 -3.17 20.89 7.58
C SER A 32 -4.25 20.34 8.53
N ILE A 33 -4.04 19.17 9.12
CA ILE A 33 -5.01 18.52 10.02
C ILE A 33 -4.85 19.08 11.44
N LYS A 34 -5.98 19.38 12.09
CA LYS A 34 -6.01 19.82 13.50
C LYS A 34 -5.48 18.72 14.41
N ASN A 35 -4.69 19.09 15.42
CA ASN A 35 -4.25 18.15 16.45
C ASN A 35 -5.44 17.64 17.29
N ASN A 36 -5.34 16.41 17.78
CA ASN A 36 -6.38 15.74 18.57
C ASN A 36 -7.77 15.72 17.90
N SER A 37 -7.81 15.45 16.59
CA SER A 37 -9.05 15.43 15.80
C SER A 37 -9.38 14.10 15.15
N ILE A 38 -8.45 13.14 15.17
CA ILE A 38 -8.56 11.83 14.52
C ILE A 38 -8.82 10.74 15.56
N ASP A 39 -9.78 9.88 15.30
CA ASP A 39 -10.16 8.77 16.17
C ASP A 39 -9.35 7.50 15.85
N LEU A 40 -9.19 7.20 14.55
CA LEU A 40 -8.44 6.05 14.06
C LEU A 40 -7.53 6.47 12.91
N ILE A 41 -6.28 6.03 12.93
CA ILE A 41 -5.39 6.03 11.77
C ILE A 41 -5.22 4.58 11.33
N LEU A 42 -5.59 4.27 10.09
CA LEU A 42 -5.41 2.96 9.46
C LEU A 42 -4.69 3.17 8.14
N THR A 43 -3.44 2.72 8.05
CA THR A 43 -2.57 3.13 6.95
C THR A 43 -1.53 2.06 6.59
N ASP A 44 -1.07 2.09 5.33
CA ASP A 44 -0.13 1.15 4.75
C ASP A 44 0.96 1.92 3.99
N PRO A 45 1.98 2.45 4.69
CA PRO A 45 3.06 3.18 4.05
C PRO A 45 3.93 2.26 3.19
N PRO A 46 4.74 2.83 2.28
CA PRO A 46 5.73 2.08 1.53
C PRO A 46 6.63 1.26 2.47
N TYR A 47 6.86 -0.01 2.13
CA TYR A 47 7.76 -0.85 2.89
C TYR A 47 9.21 -0.48 2.54
N ILE A 48 10.01 -0.15 3.54
CA ILE A 48 11.42 0.15 3.38
C ILE A 48 12.14 -1.17 3.13
N ILE A 49 12.11 -1.64 1.89
CA ILE A 49 12.76 -2.89 1.49
C ILE A 49 14.27 -2.68 1.55
N SER A 50 14.98 -3.50 2.33
CA SER A 50 16.43 -3.46 2.32
C SER A 50 16.95 -3.86 0.95
N ARG A 51 17.83 -3.04 0.36
CA ARG A 51 18.42 -3.25 -0.98
C ARG A 51 19.25 -4.54 -1.12
N GLU A 52 19.36 -5.33 -0.08
CA GLU A 52 20.17 -6.54 -0.02
C GLU A 52 19.42 -7.83 -0.44
N SER A 53 18.12 -7.77 -0.72
CA SER A 53 17.41 -8.93 -1.25
C SER A 53 17.72 -9.12 -2.74
N GLY A 54 17.96 -10.36 -3.18
CA GLY A 54 18.29 -10.68 -4.58
C GLY A 54 17.22 -10.22 -5.59
N MET A 55 16.01 -9.89 -5.17
CA MET A 55 14.97 -9.25 -5.96
C MET A 55 15.36 -7.83 -6.40
N ASN A 56 16.11 -7.08 -5.60
CA ASN A 56 16.57 -5.74 -5.96
C ASN A 56 17.65 -5.74 -7.04
N THR A 57 18.49 -6.75 -7.07
CA THR A 57 19.50 -6.89 -8.14
C THR A 57 18.83 -7.13 -9.49
N HIS A 58 17.74 -7.89 -9.50
CA HIS A 58 16.95 -8.12 -10.71
C HIS A 58 16.17 -6.85 -11.10
N TYR A 59 15.55 -6.16 -10.14
CA TYR A 59 14.83 -4.91 -10.36
C TYR A 59 15.75 -3.79 -10.90
N ASN A 60 16.92 -3.61 -10.29
CA ASN A 60 17.90 -2.60 -10.75
C ASN A 60 18.43 -2.91 -12.15
N LYS A 61 18.66 -4.18 -12.49
CA LYS A 61 19.00 -4.58 -13.85
C LYS A 61 17.89 -4.29 -14.86
N VAL A 62 16.64 -4.54 -14.49
CA VAL A 62 15.49 -4.24 -15.36
C VAL A 62 15.35 -2.72 -15.55
N LYS A 63 15.48 -1.93 -14.47
CA LYS A 63 15.43 -0.46 -14.52
C LYS A 63 16.59 0.15 -15.31
N ASP A 64 17.80 -0.38 -15.17
CA ASP A 64 18.96 0.05 -15.94
C ASP A 64 18.82 -0.32 -17.42
N ASN A 65 18.27 -1.48 -17.73
CA ASN A 65 17.98 -1.91 -19.09
C ASN A 65 16.86 -1.05 -19.73
N GLU A 66 15.82 -0.71 -18.99
CA GLU A 66 14.75 0.20 -19.47
C GLU A 66 15.27 1.62 -19.71
N LYS A 67 16.07 2.15 -18.79
CA LYS A 67 16.69 3.49 -18.89
C LYS A 67 17.66 3.61 -20.08
N ASN A 68 18.28 2.50 -20.43
CA ASN A 68 19.22 2.42 -21.55
C ASN A 68 18.57 1.87 -22.85
N ASN A 69 17.23 1.71 -22.89
CA ASN A 69 16.49 1.07 -24.00
C ASN A 69 17.04 -0.32 -24.38
N ILE A 70 17.63 -1.04 -23.44
CA ILE A 70 18.10 -2.40 -23.64
C ILE A 70 16.90 -3.32 -23.45
N GLU A 71 16.37 -3.86 -24.54
CA GLU A 71 15.43 -4.99 -24.47
C GLU A 71 16.16 -6.16 -23.79
N THR A 72 15.46 -6.90 -22.91
CA THR A 72 16.03 -8.12 -22.31
C THR A 72 16.02 -9.21 -23.37
N VAL A 73 16.91 -9.07 -24.34
CA VAL A 73 17.04 -10.03 -25.45
C VAL A 73 17.74 -11.26 -24.88
N LYS A 74 17.00 -12.36 -24.82
CA LYS A 74 17.54 -13.68 -24.53
C LYS A 74 18.19 -14.24 -25.77
N THR A 75 19.23 -15.09 -25.60
CA THR A 75 19.90 -15.71 -26.71
C THR A 75 19.23 -17.01 -27.17
N GLU A 76 19.57 -17.49 -28.34
CA GLU A 76 19.13 -18.79 -28.88
C GLU A 76 19.59 -19.94 -27.97
N GLU A 77 20.79 -19.84 -27.40
CA GLU A 77 21.38 -20.85 -26.50
C GLU A 77 20.56 -20.90 -25.19
N GLU A 78 20.21 -19.73 -24.62
CA GLU A 78 19.37 -19.65 -23.45
C GLU A 78 17.95 -20.23 -23.71
N TRP A 79 17.43 -20.11 -24.92
CA TRP A 79 16.16 -20.73 -25.30
C TRP A 79 16.26 -22.26 -25.34
N GLU A 80 17.29 -22.81 -25.93
CA GLU A 80 17.49 -24.27 -25.99
C GLU A 80 17.70 -24.86 -24.58
N GLU A 81 18.45 -24.20 -23.73
CA GLU A 81 18.60 -24.58 -22.34
C GLU A 81 17.24 -24.52 -21.60
N TYR A 82 16.49 -23.46 -21.81
CA TYR A 82 15.16 -23.29 -21.23
C TYR A 82 14.17 -24.37 -21.71
N LYS A 83 14.18 -24.71 -22.99
CA LYS A 83 13.37 -25.80 -23.57
C LYS A 83 13.69 -27.12 -22.89
N THR A 84 14.97 -27.45 -22.82
CA THR A 84 15.45 -28.70 -22.21
C THR A 84 15.05 -28.80 -20.75
N THR A 85 15.28 -27.75 -20.00
CA THR A 85 14.96 -27.71 -18.55
C THR A 85 13.45 -27.80 -18.26
N ASN A 86 12.61 -27.29 -19.15
CA ASN A 86 11.16 -27.23 -18.96
C ASN A 86 10.36 -28.25 -19.78
N ASN A 87 11.05 -29.17 -20.50
CA ASN A 87 10.44 -30.17 -21.39
C ASN A 87 9.47 -29.56 -22.42
N ILE A 88 9.87 -28.48 -23.08
CA ILE A 88 9.08 -27.82 -24.13
C ILE A 88 9.40 -28.46 -25.47
N GLY A 89 8.40 -29.03 -26.12
CA GLY A 89 8.58 -29.81 -27.35
C GLY A 89 8.60 -29.01 -28.65
N ASP A 90 8.29 -27.70 -28.61
CA ASP A 90 8.19 -26.87 -29.83
C ASP A 90 8.74 -25.44 -29.58
N ASP A 91 8.83 -24.67 -30.66
CA ASP A 91 9.33 -23.29 -30.67
C ASP A 91 8.21 -22.22 -30.74
N SER A 92 6.96 -22.60 -30.47
CA SER A 92 5.79 -21.70 -30.59
C SER A 92 5.94 -20.41 -29.74
N ASN A 93 6.64 -20.51 -28.63
CA ASN A 93 6.83 -19.42 -27.69
C ASN A 93 8.27 -18.83 -27.72
N LYS A 94 9.12 -19.28 -28.64
CA LYS A 94 10.53 -18.85 -28.76
C LYS A 94 10.65 -17.33 -28.90
N ASN A 95 9.88 -16.72 -29.79
CA ASN A 95 9.92 -15.28 -30.02
C ASN A 95 9.52 -14.48 -28.76
N ASN A 96 8.58 -14.99 -27.98
CA ASN A 96 8.22 -14.38 -26.72
C ASN A 96 9.35 -14.48 -25.70
N TYR A 97 9.99 -15.64 -25.61
CA TYR A 97 11.11 -15.84 -24.70
C TYR A 97 12.31 -14.98 -25.04
N LEU A 98 12.73 -14.97 -26.32
CA LEU A 98 13.86 -14.17 -26.79
C LEU A 98 13.62 -12.68 -26.56
N LYS A 99 12.42 -12.19 -26.85
CA LYS A 99 12.09 -10.75 -26.77
C LYS A 99 11.75 -10.28 -25.36
N TYR A 100 11.11 -11.12 -24.54
CA TYR A 100 10.53 -10.72 -23.25
C TYR A 100 11.09 -11.51 -22.06
N GLY A 101 11.99 -12.47 -22.28
CA GLY A 101 12.51 -13.35 -21.23
C GLY A 101 11.48 -14.32 -20.64
N THR A 102 10.32 -14.44 -21.28
CA THR A 102 9.21 -15.30 -20.82
C THR A 102 8.40 -15.84 -21.99
N ILE A 103 7.97 -17.12 -21.92
CA ILE A 103 7.13 -17.75 -22.93
C ILE A 103 5.70 -17.15 -23.00
N TYR A 104 5.29 -16.41 -22.00
CA TYR A 104 3.93 -15.84 -21.91
C TYR A 104 3.78 -14.47 -22.57
N GLY A 105 4.85 -13.92 -23.15
CA GLY A 105 4.86 -12.68 -23.91
C GLY A 105 4.77 -11.42 -23.04
N LYS A 106 4.66 -10.26 -23.71
CA LYS A 106 4.69 -8.93 -23.10
C LYS A 106 3.69 -8.72 -21.94
N LYS A 107 2.55 -9.41 -21.95
CA LYS A 107 1.52 -9.32 -20.92
C LYS A 107 2.00 -9.78 -19.55
N TYR A 108 3.02 -10.62 -19.51
CA TYR A 108 3.61 -11.20 -18.29
C TYR A 108 5.03 -10.70 -18.02
N CYS A 109 5.58 -9.83 -18.88
CA CYS A 109 6.65 -8.90 -18.48
C CYS A 109 6.00 -7.92 -17.50
N VAL A 110 5.97 -8.29 -16.24
CA VAL A 110 5.40 -7.44 -15.21
C VAL A 110 6.32 -6.24 -15.07
N LYS A 111 5.92 -5.09 -15.62
CA LYS A 111 6.33 -3.80 -15.08
C LYS A 111 5.73 -3.71 -13.68
N THR A 112 6.44 -4.20 -12.69
CA THR A 112 6.19 -3.83 -11.30
C THR A 112 6.84 -2.47 -11.09
N ASP A 113 6.26 -1.47 -11.74
CA ASP A 113 6.56 -0.08 -11.45
C ASP A 113 5.84 0.26 -10.15
N TYR A 114 6.54 0.13 -9.04
CA TYR A 114 6.05 0.59 -7.73
C TYR A 114 6.14 2.12 -7.60
N GLY A 115 6.57 2.83 -8.67
CA GLY A 115 6.78 4.28 -8.69
C GLY A 115 8.07 4.73 -8.00
N ASP A 116 8.60 5.87 -8.43
CA ASP A 116 9.84 6.45 -7.86
C ASP A 116 9.71 6.82 -6.37
N TRP A 117 8.51 6.97 -5.86
CA TRP A 117 8.19 7.32 -4.47
C TRP A 117 8.50 6.22 -3.44
N ASP A 118 8.58 4.95 -3.82
CA ASP A 118 9.02 3.84 -2.95
C ASP A 118 10.52 3.90 -2.62
N ASN A 119 11.30 4.53 -3.49
CA ASN A 119 12.75 4.61 -3.34
C ASN A 119 13.20 5.67 -2.32
N ASP A 120 12.36 6.67 -2.04
CA ASP A 120 12.71 7.81 -1.19
C ASP A 120 12.09 7.72 0.21
N PHE A 121 11.27 6.67 0.47
CA PHE A 121 10.67 6.48 1.80
C PHE A 121 11.68 5.82 2.75
N THR A 122 12.15 6.58 3.73
CA THR A 122 13.19 6.18 4.68
C THR A 122 12.65 5.98 6.10
N ILE A 123 13.46 5.39 6.97
CA ILE A 123 13.13 5.25 8.41
C ILE A 123 12.89 6.63 9.04
N GLU A 124 13.67 7.65 8.67
CA GLU A 124 13.53 9.02 9.16
C GLU A 124 12.21 9.64 8.67
N THR A 125 11.79 9.32 7.44
CA THR A 125 10.50 9.74 6.90
C THR A 125 9.35 9.07 7.65
N LEU A 126 9.43 7.76 7.88
CA LEU A 126 8.47 7.01 8.69
C LEU A 126 8.35 7.61 10.11
N GLU A 127 9.47 7.94 10.74
CA GLU A 127 9.47 8.54 12.07
C GLU A 127 8.76 9.92 12.09
N LYS A 128 8.93 10.74 11.06
CA LYS A 128 8.19 12.01 10.91
C LYS A 128 6.68 11.78 10.84
N PHE A 129 6.24 10.77 10.07
CA PHE A 129 4.83 10.39 10.01
C PHE A 129 4.31 9.95 11.37
N VAL A 130 5.02 9.04 12.06
CA VAL A 130 4.61 8.51 13.38
C VAL A 130 4.48 9.64 14.41
N LYS A 131 5.41 10.60 14.42
CA LYS A 131 5.33 11.79 15.29
C LYS A 131 4.05 12.59 15.01
N LEU A 132 3.79 12.88 13.73
CA LEU A 132 2.58 13.63 13.35
C LEU A 132 1.30 12.82 13.64
N TYR A 133 1.28 11.52 13.42
CA TYR A 133 0.13 10.68 13.78
C TYR A 133 -0.20 10.80 15.27
N PHE A 134 0.81 10.78 16.14
CA PHE A 134 0.59 10.99 17.56
C PHE A 134 -0.06 12.34 17.85
N ASP A 135 0.39 13.41 17.19
CA ASP A 135 -0.18 14.74 17.38
C ASP A 135 -1.64 14.83 16.91
N LYS A 136 -1.97 14.16 15.78
CA LYS A 136 -3.32 14.22 15.19
C LYS A 136 -4.36 13.36 15.91
N LEU A 137 -3.94 12.23 16.49
CA LEU A 137 -4.83 11.35 17.23
C LEU A 137 -5.38 12.05 18.49
N LYS A 138 -6.66 11.79 18.77
CA LYS A 138 -7.28 12.10 20.06
C LYS A 138 -6.66 11.25 21.18
N ASN A 139 -6.86 11.63 22.43
CA ASN A 139 -6.56 10.72 23.54
C ASN A 139 -7.52 9.52 23.47
N GLY A 140 -6.98 8.30 23.52
CA GLY A 140 -7.72 7.07 23.24
C GLY A 140 -7.80 6.71 21.75
N GLY A 141 -7.32 7.58 20.85
CA GLY A 141 -7.26 7.26 19.42
C GLY A 141 -6.26 6.14 19.11
N THR A 142 -6.60 5.33 18.12
CA THR A 142 -5.83 4.15 17.71
C THR A 142 -5.06 4.42 16.43
N LEU A 143 -3.82 3.95 16.36
CA LEU A 143 -3.03 3.82 15.13
C LEU A 143 -2.90 2.35 14.76
N ILE A 144 -3.24 1.99 13.53
CA ILE A 144 -2.95 0.71 12.90
C ILE A 144 -2.10 1.00 11.67
N ILE A 145 -0.88 0.47 11.66
CA ILE A 145 0.08 0.69 10.58
C ILE A 145 0.62 -0.65 10.09
N PHE A 146 0.34 -0.96 8.82
CA PHE A 146 0.92 -2.12 8.14
C PHE A 146 2.38 -1.86 7.85
N PHE A 147 3.21 -2.89 7.97
CA PHE A 147 4.64 -2.73 7.72
C PHE A 147 5.33 -4.05 7.37
N ASP A 148 6.58 -3.96 6.92
CA ASP A 148 7.40 -5.13 6.61
C ASP A 148 7.67 -5.96 7.87
N LEU A 149 7.40 -7.27 7.79
CA LEU A 149 7.64 -8.25 8.84
C LEU A 149 9.08 -8.18 9.39
N TRP A 150 10.06 -8.01 8.50
CA TRP A 150 11.47 -8.02 8.86
C TRP A 150 11.96 -6.71 9.53
N LYS A 151 11.12 -5.68 9.52
CA LYS A 151 11.39 -4.36 10.12
C LYS A 151 10.39 -3.96 11.19
N ILE A 152 9.57 -4.88 11.63
CA ILE A 152 8.51 -4.62 12.60
C ILE A 152 9.05 -4.13 13.95
N GLU A 153 10.23 -4.60 14.37
CA GLU A 153 10.90 -4.12 15.60
C GLU A 153 11.32 -2.66 15.48
N THR A 154 11.84 -2.25 14.31
CA THR A 154 12.17 -0.84 14.05
C THR A 154 10.93 0.04 14.18
N LEU A 155 9.81 -0.35 13.57
CA LEU A 155 8.55 0.37 13.71
C LEU A 155 8.11 0.43 15.17
N LYS A 156 8.16 -0.68 15.92
CA LYS A 156 7.82 -0.72 17.34
C LYS A 156 8.66 0.26 18.15
N THR A 157 9.96 0.30 17.95
CA THR A 157 10.89 1.22 18.62
C THR A 157 10.51 2.69 18.36
N ILE A 158 10.17 3.03 17.11
CA ILE A 158 9.71 4.37 16.74
C ILE A 158 8.39 4.72 17.46
N LEU A 159 7.44 3.79 17.49
CA LEU A 159 6.16 4.00 18.20
C LEU A 159 6.37 4.24 19.69
N GLU A 160 7.23 3.46 20.35
CA GLU A 160 7.58 3.63 21.78
C GLU A 160 8.25 4.99 22.04
N LYS A 161 9.20 5.39 21.18
CA LYS A 161 9.88 6.71 21.23
C LYS A 161 8.85 7.87 21.21
N HIS A 162 7.80 7.74 20.41
CA HIS A 162 6.72 8.73 20.30
C HIS A 162 5.56 8.50 21.27
N LYS A 163 5.79 7.72 22.35
CA LYS A 163 4.87 7.53 23.49
C LYS A 163 3.56 6.82 23.16
N PHE A 164 3.49 6.10 22.07
CA PHE A 164 2.39 5.17 21.83
C PHE A 164 2.40 4.05 22.88
N LYS A 165 1.22 3.58 23.25
CA LYS A 165 1.03 2.58 24.29
C LYS A 165 0.27 1.38 23.77
N GLN A 166 0.29 0.28 24.52
CA GLN A 166 -0.46 -0.95 24.22
C GLN A 166 -0.17 -1.47 22.80
N ILE A 167 1.10 -1.47 22.39
CA ILE A 167 1.49 -1.96 21.07
C ILE A 167 1.19 -3.45 20.98
N ARG A 168 0.45 -3.87 19.94
CA ARG A 168 0.06 -5.25 19.67
C ARG A 168 0.24 -5.57 18.19
N LEU A 169 0.45 -6.84 17.89
CA LEU A 169 0.56 -7.35 16.53
C LEU A 169 -0.83 -7.64 15.97
N ILE A 170 -1.05 -7.25 14.72
CA ILE A 170 -2.13 -7.71 13.85
C ILE A 170 -1.49 -8.54 12.74
N GLU A 171 -2.06 -9.71 12.47
CA GLU A 171 -1.63 -10.60 11.40
C GLU A 171 -2.79 -10.83 10.43
N TRP A 172 -2.60 -10.48 9.16
CA TRP A 172 -3.51 -10.82 8.09
C TRP A 172 -3.02 -12.03 7.32
N ILE A 173 -3.78 -13.11 7.37
CA ILE A 173 -3.54 -14.34 6.62
C ILE A 173 -4.42 -14.31 5.37
N LYS A 174 -3.79 -14.26 4.20
CA LYS A 174 -4.46 -14.27 2.91
C LYS A 174 -5.00 -15.66 2.62
N THR A 175 -6.31 -15.79 2.43
CA THR A 175 -6.93 -17.10 2.16
C THR A 175 -6.74 -17.57 0.71
N ASN A 176 -6.35 -16.65 -0.20
CA ASN A 176 -6.06 -16.91 -1.61
C ASN A 176 -4.69 -16.32 -2.02
N PRO A 177 -3.58 -16.68 -1.34
CA PRO A 177 -2.28 -16.12 -1.66
C PRO A 177 -1.88 -16.49 -3.08
N GLN A 178 -1.22 -15.56 -3.78
CA GLN A 178 -0.72 -15.83 -5.12
C GLN A 178 0.72 -16.33 -5.03
N PRO A 179 1.06 -17.50 -5.60
CA PRO A 179 2.41 -17.98 -5.65
C PRO A 179 3.26 -17.11 -6.57
N LEU A 180 4.38 -16.62 -6.06
CA LEU A 180 5.44 -16.07 -6.85
C LEU A 180 6.32 -17.23 -7.32
N ASN A 181 6.24 -17.60 -8.61
CA ASN A 181 7.06 -18.65 -9.19
C ASN A 181 6.98 -20.01 -8.46
N SER A 182 5.89 -20.71 -8.62
CA SER A 182 5.56 -21.97 -7.93
C SER A 182 6.57 -23.13 -8.15
N LYS A 183 7.46 -23.03 -9.15
CA LYS A 183 8.50 -24.04 -9.38
C LYS A 183 9.75 -23.84 -8.52
N ILE A 184 10.05 -22.60 -8.13
CA ILE A 184 11.26 -22.25 -7.36
C ILE A 184 10.93 -21.99 -5.90
N ASN A 185 9.83 -21.27 -5.62
CA ASN A 185 9.43 -20.91 -4.28
C ASN A 185 8.31 -21.84 -3.80
N TYR A 186 8.64 -22.79 -2.96
CA TYR A 186 7.69 -23.77 -2.40
C TYR A 186 6.80 -23.18 -1.29
N LEU A 187 7.23 -22.09 -0.63
CA LEU A 187 6.42 -21.35 0.35
C LEU A 187 5.81 -20.12 -0.29
N THR A 188 4.49 -20.02 -0.22
CA THR A 188 3.76 -18.83 -0.67
C THR A 188 3.63 -17.84 0.49
N ASN A 189 4.03 -16.59 0.28
CA ASN A 189 3.86 -15.54 1.27
C ASN A 189 2.37 -15.20 1.42
N CYS A 190 1.75 -15.75 2.44
CA CYS A 190 0.32 -15.53 2.74
C CYS A 190 0.07 -14.51 3.86
N ARG A 191 1.13 -13.95 4.46
CA ARG A 191 1.02 -13.10 5.64
C ARG A 191 1.39 -11.66 5.36
N GLU A 192 0.61 -10.76 5.93
CA GLU A 192 0.98 -9.37 6.15
C GLU A 192 0.72 -9.00 7.59
N ILE A 193 1.51 -8.08 8.13
CA ILE A 193 1.44 -7.69 9.53
C ILE A 193 1.24 -6.20 9.68
N ALA A 194 0.62 -5.82 10.78
CA ALA A 194 0.52 -4.45 11.24
C ALA A 194 0.79 -4.36 12.73
N LEU A 195 1.20 -3.20 13.22
CA LEU A 195 1.13 -2.87 14.63
C LEU A 195 -0.09 -2.00 14.88
N THR A 196 -0.84 -2.37 15.92
CA THR A 196 -1.85 -1.49 16.53
C THR A 196 -1.31 -0.92 17.81
N CYS A 197 -1.60 0.35 18.07
CA CYS A 197 -1.21 1.04 19.31
C CYS A 197 -2.14 2.22 19.57
N ILE A 198 -2.06 2.80 20.76
CA ILE A 198 -2.96 3.88 21.18
C ILE A 198 -2.19 5.11 21.66
N LYS A 199 -2.80 6.27 21.50
CA LYS A 199 -2.41 7.49 22.18
C LYS A 199 -3.12 7.61 23.52
N GLY A 200 -2.35 7.69 24.61
CA GLY A 200 -2.91 7.89 25.96
C GLY A 200 -3.58 6.65 26.55
N SER A 201 -4.89 6.70 26.77
CA SER A 201 -5.64 5.63 27.47
C SER A 201 -7.10 5.55 27.00
N LYS A 202 -7.77 4.46 27.35
CA LYS A 202 -9.20 4.21 27.04
C LYS A 202 -9.51 4.24 25.55
N PRO A 203 -8.91 3.33 24.75
CA PRO A 203 -9.21 3.26 23.33
C PRO A 203 -10.65 2.82 23.07
N THR A 204 -11.20 3.21 21.92
CA THR A 204 -12.38 2.56 21.37
C THR A 204 -11.99 1.15 20.90
N PHE A 205 -12.65 0.13 21.44
CA PHE A 205 -12.49 -1.25 21.03
C PHE A 205 -13.81 -2.01 21.12
N ASN A 206 -14.46 -2.24 19.98
CA ASN A 206 -15.80 -2.82 19.86
C ASN A 206 -15.72 -4.33 19.62
N SER A 207 -14.87 -5.03 20.36
CA SER A 207 -14.72 -6.48 20.30
C SER A 207 -14.28 -7.04 21.66
N GLN A 208 -14.34 -8.37 21.80
CA GLN A 208 -13.85 -9.08 22.99
C GLN A 208 -12.98 -10.25 22.54
N TYR A 209 -11.89 -10.50 23.31
CA TYR A 209 -11.00 -11.65 23.11
C TYR A 209 -10.44 -11.78 21.68
N ASP A 210 -10.17 -10.65 21.03
CA ASP A 210 -9.56 -10.62 19.71
C ASP A 210 -8.08 -11.04 19.79
N ASN A 211 -7.73 -12.05 19.03
CA ASN A 211 -6.37 -12.58 19.00
C ASN A 211 -5.45 -11.85 18.01
N GLY A 212 -5.99 -10.88 17.27
CA GLY A 212 -5.24 -10.12 16.27
C GLY A 212 -4.95 -10.85 14.97
N ILE A 213 -5.54 -12.04 14.75
CA ILE A 213 -5.36 -12.84 13.54
C ILE A 213 -6.62 -12.73 12.67
N TYR A 214 -6.44 -12.29 11.44
CA TYR A 214 -7.53 -12.06 10.48
C TYR A 214 -7.31 -12.87 9.21
N MET A 215 -8.32 -13.60 8.78
CA MET A 215 -8.26 -14.45 7.59
C MET A 215 -9.20 -13.90 6.50
N PHE A 216 -8.64 -13.18 5.56
CA PHE A 216 -9.40 -12.59 4.45
C PHE A 216 -8.68 -12.80 3.12
N PRO A 217 -9.43 -12.89 1.99
CA PRO A 217 -8.82 -12.96 0.67
C PRO A 217 -8.17 -11.65 0.28
N LEU A 218 -7.19 -11.73 -0.62
CA LEU A 218 -6.73 -10.58 -1.40
C LEU A 218 -7.91 -9.99 -2.17
N GLN A 219 -7.93 -8.67 -2.28
CA GLN A 219 -8.87 -8.00 -3.16
C GLN A 219 -8.68 -8.51 -4.59
N GLY A 220 -9.74 -8.99 -5.19
CA GLY A 220 -9.76 -9.50 -6.57
C GLY A 220 -10.76 -8.76 -7.44
N GLY A 221 -10.83 -9.15 -8.74
CA GLY A 221 -11.83 -8.67 -9.68
C GLY A 221 -11.46 -7.34 -10.38
N LYS A 222 -12.44 -6.76 -11.08
CA LYS A 222 -12.27 -5.56 -11.93
C LYS A 222 -11.88 -4.30 -11.14
N ASN A 223 -12.17 -4.27 -9.85
CA ASN A 223 -11.89 -3.13 -8.98
C ASN A 223 -10.49 -3.16 -8.36
N ARG A 224 -9.68 -4.16 -8.70
CA ARG A 224 -8.27 -4.20 -8.30
C ARG A 224 -7.43 -3.49 -9.36
N PHE A 225 -7.00 -2.29 -9.07
CA PHE A 225 -6.11 -1.52 -9.95
C PHE A 225 -4.76 -1.20 -9.29
N HIS A 226 -4.65 -1.35 -7.97
CA HIS A 226 -3.40 -1.16 -7.27
C HIS A 226 -2.75 -2.52 -6.95
N PRO A 227 -1.44 -2.71 -7.21
CA PRO A 227 -0.77 -4.00 -7.06
C PRO A 227 -0.79 -4.54 -5.62
N THR A 228 -0.71 -3.66 -4.62
CA THR A 228 -0.70 -4.00 -3.19
C THR A 228 -2.03 -3.68 -2.49
N GLN A 229 -3.14 -3.59 -3.23
CA GLN A 229 -4.45 -3.26 -2.66
C GLN A 229 -4.85 -4.23 -1.56
N LYS A 230 -5.16 -3.69 -0.38
CA LYS A 230 -5.56 -4.45 0.79
C LYS A 230 -6.98 -5.02 0.67
N SER A 231 -7.31 -5.99 1.51
CA SER A 231 -8.67 -6.56 1.57
C SER A 231 -9.65 -5.57 2.16
N LEU A 232 -10.73 -5.28 1.42
CA LEU A 232 -11.79 -4.38 1.89
C LEU A 232 -12.47 -4.92 3.16
N GLN A 233 -12.73 -6.23 3.20
CA GLN A 233 -13.35 -6.88 4.35
C GLN A 233 -12.50 -6.75 5.62
N LEU A 234 -11.18 -6.91 5.50
CA LEU A 234 -10.27 -6.70 6.62
C LEU A 234 -10.34 -5.26 7.14
N PHE A 235 -10.30 -4.27 6.23
CA PHE A 235 -10.31 -2.86 6.61
C PHE A 235 -11.63 -2.45 7.24
N GLU A 236 -12.77 -2.95 6.72
CA GLU A 236 -14.07 -2.73 7.36
C GLU A 236 -14.14 -3.31 8.77
N GLU A 237 -13.59 -4.51 8.98
CA GLU A 237 -13.56 -5.13 10.31
C GLU A 237 -12.67 -4.35 11.28
N LEU A 238 -11.45 -3.97 10.87
CA LEU A 238 -10.56 -3.16 11.69
C LEU A 238 -11.18 -1.80 12.05
N ILE A 239 -11.82 -1.13 11.08
CA ILE A 239 -12.50 0.15 11.31
C ILE A 239 -13.64 -0.01 12.31
N LYS A 240 -14.50 -1.02 12.16
CA LYS A 240 -15.62 -1.29 13.10
C LYS A 240 -15.13 -1.57 14.52
N LYS A 241 -14.03 -2.30 14.66
CA LYS A 241 -13.45 -2.65 15.96
C LYS A 241 -12.80 -1.45 16.67
N HIS A 242 -12.15 -0.58 15.93
CA HIS A 242 -11.31 0.48 16.51
C HIS A 242 -11.89 1.89 16.36
N SER A 243 -13.13 2.01 15.90
CA SER A 243 -13.86 3.28 15.83
C SER A 243 -15.37 3.08 15.97
N ASN A 244 -16.09 4.15 16.31
CA ASN A 244 -17.54 4.20 16.30
C ASN A 244 -18.06 4.85 15.01
N GLU A 245 -19.37 4.73 14.74
CA GLU A 245 -19.98 5.48 13.64
C GLU A 245 -19.78 6.99 13.84
N ASN A 246 -19.57 7.69 12.73
CA ASN A 246 -19.21 9.10 12.68
C ASN A 246 -17.83 9.49 13.23
N ASP A 247 -17.02 8.55 13.73
CA ASP A 247 -15.62 8.80 14.04
C ASP A 247 -14.83 9.10 12.76
N THR A 248 -13.76 9.87 12.90
CA THR A 248 -12.89 10.24 11.78
C THR A 248 -11.72 9.29 11.66
N VAL A 249 -11.64 8.62 10.51
CA VAL A 249 -10.53 7.73 10.13
C VAL A 249 -9.58 8.48 9.19
N LEU A 250 -8.27 8.30 9.39
CA LEU A 250 -7.23 8.92 8.56
C LEU A 250 -6.37 7.85 7.88
N ASP A 251 -6.10 8.07 6.59
CA ASP A 251 -5.10 7.33 5.83
C ASP A 251 -4.29 8.28 4.94
N THR A 252 -2.96 8.30 5.11
CA THR A 252 -2.06 9.18 4.35
C THR A 252 -1.34 8.48 3.19
N PHE A 253 -1.64 7.20 2.97
CA PHE A 253 -1.13 6.38 1.87
C PHE A 253 -2.29 5.61 1.24
N LEU A 254 -3.21 6.36 0.62
CA LEU A 254 -4.53 5.85 0.22
C LEU A 254 -4.47 4.74 -0.84
N GLY A 255 -3.45 4.75 -1.72
CA GLY A 255 -3.18 3.71 -2.71
C GLY A 255 -4.40 3.33 -3.55
N GLY A 256 -4.97 2.15 -3.28
CA GLY A 256 -6.18 1.65 -3.95
C GLY A 256 -7.50 2.16 -3.40
N GLY A 257 -7.51 3.10 -2.43
CA GLY A 257 -8.73 3.67 -1.86
C GLY A 257 -9.47 2.76 -0.87
N THR A 258 -8.86 1.68 -0.43
CA THR A 258 -9.52 0.67 0.42
C THR A 258 -10.07 1.27 1.71
N THR A 259 -9.27 2.10 2.40
CA THR A 259 -9.66 2.74 3.67
C THR A 259 -10.85 3.68 3.47
N LEU A 260 -10.86 4.47 2.40
CA LEU A 260 -11.95 5.39 2.07
C LEU A 260 -13.26 4.63 1.79
N ILE A 261 -13.21 3.57 0.98
CA ILE A 261 -14.38 2.74 0.68
C ILE A 261 -14.90 2.05 1.95
N ALA A 262 -14.00 1.51 2.78
CA ALA A 262 -14.34 0.89 4.04
C ALA A 262 -15.01 1.89 5.01
N CYS A 263 -14.54 3.13 5.08
CA CYS A 263 -15.19 4.19 5.87
C CYS A 263 -16.61 4.49 5.38
N LYS A 264 -16.81 4.59 4.05
CA LYS A 264 -18.13 4.79 3.45
C LYS A 264 -19.09 3.65 3.81
N ASN A 265 -18.64 2.40 3.68
CA ASN A 265 -19.46 1.21 3.97
C ASN A 265 -19.79 1.06 5.46
N THR A 266 -19.02 1.69 6.33
CA THR A 266 -19.15 1.54 7.78
C THR A 266 -19.63 2.80 8.51
N ASN A 267 -20.08 3.82 7.78
CA ASN A 267 -20.57 5.11 8.33
C ASN A 267 -19.51 5.86 9.16
N ARG A 268 -18.24 5.84 8.73
CA ARG A 268 -17.15 6.63 9.32
C ARG A 268 -16.82 7.80 8.43
N LYS A 269 -16.42 8.91 9.03
CA LYS A 269 -15.83 10.04 8.32
C LYS A 269 -14.41 9.70 7.88
N PHE A 270 -14.00 10.25 6.77
CA PHE A 270 -12.68 9.95 6.23
C PHE A 270 -11.86 11.21 5.97
N LYS A 271 -10.58 11.12 6.29
CA LYS A 271 -9.54 12.06 5.84
C LYS A 271 -8.39 11.27 5.23
N GLY A 272 -7.84 11.75 4.10
CA GLY A 272 -6.72 11.03 3.50
C GLY A 272 -6.08 11.75 2.34
N CYS A 273 -4.96 11.17 1.89
CA CYS A 273 -4.28 11.66 0.70
C CYS A 273 -3.59 10.55 -0.07
N GLU A 274 -3.37 10.83 -1.34
CA GLU A 274 -2.59 10.00 -2.26
C GLU A 274 -1.63 10.91 -3.03
N LEU A 275 -0.36 10.56 -3.05
CA LEU A 275 0.67 11.31 -3.74
C LEU A 275 0.59 11.09 -5.26
N ASN A 276 0.37 9.85 -5.68
CA ASN A 276 0.31 9.47 -7.07
C ASN A 276 -1.03 9.91 -7.69
N LYS A 277 -0.95 10.82 -8.66
CA LYS A 277 -2.14 11.37 -9.31
C LYS A 277 -2.97 10.34 -10.06
N GLU A 278 -2.34 9.35 -10.69
CA GLU A 278 -3.07 8.31 -11.44
C GLU A 278 -3.92 7.43 -10.51
N TYR A 279 -3.37 7.05 -9.34
CA TYR A 279 -4.12 6.32 -8.34
C TYR A 279 -5.23 7.18 -7.75
N PHE A 280 -4.96 8.44 -7.47
CA PHE A 280 -5.96 9.37 -6.97
C PHE A 280 -7.13 9.55 -7.95
N ASP A 281 -6.86 9.74 -9.24
CA ASP A 281 -7.89 9.89 -10.27
C ASP A 281 -8.76 8.61 -10.40
N LYS A 282 -8.15 7.41 -10.33
CA LYS A 282 -8.87 6.13 -10.32
C LYS A 282 -9.78 5.96 -9.11
N ILE A 283 -9.35 6.40 -7.93
CA ILE A 283 -10.19 6.39 -6.72
C ILE A 283 -11.45 7.25 -6.95
N ILE A 284 -11.28 8.45 -7.51
CA ILE A 284 -12.40 9.34 -7.81
C ILE A 284 -13.39 8.68 -8.79
N GLU A 285 -12.90 7.99 -9.83
CA GLU A 285 -13.74 7.28 -10.79
C GLU A 285 -14.57 6.17 -10.12
N ILE A 286 -13.96 5.38 -9.25
CA ILE A 286 -14.65 4.31 -8.51
C ILE A 286 -15.73 4.89 -7.60
N LEU A 287 -15.43 5.97 -6.89
CA LEU A 287 -16.41 6.61 -6.00
C LEU A 287 -17.61 7.21 -6.72
N LYS A 288 -17.44 7.66 -7.97
CA LYS A 288 -18.54 8.17 -8.81
C LYS A 288 -19.42 7.05 -9.37
N SER A 289 -18.87 5.83 -9.48
CA SER A 289 -19.58 4.65 -10.03
C SER A 289 -20.24 3.79 -8.94
N SER A 290 -20.01 4.09 -7.67
CA SER A 290 -20.55 3.41 -6.48
C SER A 290 -21.65 4.23 -5.82
#